data_4f1e4f8652410a599209aaf985d10f59
#
_entry.id   4f1e4f8652410a599209aaf985d10f59
#
_cell.length_a   1.000
_cell.length_b   1.000
_cell.length_c   1.000
_cell.angle_alpha   90.00
_cell.angle_beta   90.00
_cell.angle_gamma   90.00
#
_symmetry.space_group_name_H-M   'P 1'
#
loop_
_entity.id
_entity.type
_entity.pdbx_description
1 polymer ?
#
loop_
_entity_poly.entity_id
_entity_poly.type
_entity_poly.pdbx_seq_one_letter_code
_entity_poly.pdbx_strand_id
1 'polypeptide(L)'
;MSLWRSSEAPPVSIGARLRIAGVILVFLLVAASFVAGVETSGLDAAEADSILAWIYYAAGLFVFGGLDLGTPVGGPVAARGMLWVAYFLAPAITTTTVVEAIVRLVRPTRSPLGSVTGHLILVGAGPIGLAYLKAVRRVDPDIPVLLV
;
A
#
# COMPACT_ATOMS: atom_id res chain seq x y z
N MET A 1 13.02 -34.67 -14.29
CA MET A 1 12.18 -34.74 -13.05
C MET A 1 12.14 -33.32 -12.47
N SER A 2 11.13 -32.55 -12.86
CA SER A 2 11.03 -31.11 -12.58
C SER A 2 10.45 -30.90 -11.18
N LEU A 3 11.28 -30.37 -10.28
CA LEU A 3 10.83 -29.89 -8.98
C LEU A 3 10.04 -28.58 -9.20
N TRP A 4 8.75 -28.65 -9.32
CA TRP A 4 7.85 -27.53 -9.09
C TRP A 4 7.98 -27.14 -7.61
N ARG A 5 8.84 -26.17 -7.37
CA ARG A 5 8.84 -25.48 -6.07
C ARG A 5 7.60 -24.59 -6.09
N SER A 6 6.56 -24.99 -5.37
CA SER A 6 5.40 -24.15 -5.09
C SER A 6 5.91 -22.82 -4.56
N SER A 7 5.70 -21.75 -5.33
CA SER A 7 5.99 -20.40 -4.86
C SER A 7 4.93 -20.07 -3.82
N GLU A 8 5.24 -20.33 -2.57
CA GLU A 8 4.45 -19.79 -1.47
C GLU A 8 4.46 -18.27 -1.60
N ALA A 9 3.27 -17.70 -1.76
CA ALA A 9 3.12 -16.25 -1.82
C ALA A 9 3.74 -15.64 -0.55
N PRO A 10 4.54 -14.58 -0.67
CA PRO A 10 5.18 -13.98 0.50
C PRO A 10 4.12 -13.56 1.52
N PRO A 11 4.36 -13.77 2.81
CA PRO A 11 3.40 -13.44 3.85
C PRO A 11 3.05 -11.95 3.79
N VAL A 12 1.74 -11.66 3.79
CA VAL A 12 1.23 -10.29 3.76
C VAL A 12 1.84 -9.51 4.92
N SER A 13 2.53 -8.41 4.63
CA SER A 13 3.21 -7.60 5.64
C SER A 13 2.22 -7.09 6.70
N ILE A 14 2.66 -6.95 7.93
CA ILE A 14 1.85 -6.43 9.06
C ILE A 14 1.22 -5.08 8.67
N GLY A 15 1.96 -4.21 7.98
CA GLY A 15 1.43 -2.93 7.51
C GLY A 15 0.27 -3.06 6.52
N ALA A 16 0.31 -4.06 5.61
CA ALA A 16 -0.79 -4.30 4.69
C ALA A 16 -2.04 -4.82 5.41
N ARG A 17 -1.87 -5.71 6.40
CA ARG A 17 -2.99 -6.21 7.22
C ARG A 17 -3.65 -5.08 8.00
N LEU A 18 -2.85 -4.19 8.58
CA LEU A 18 -3.36 -3.04 9.35
C LEU A 18 -4.16 -2.08 8.46
N ARG A 19 -3.73 -1.84 7.23
CA ARG A 19 -4.46 -1.01 6.26
C ARG A 19 -5.78 -1.63 5.85
N ILE A 20 -5.78 -2.93 5.53
CA ILE A 20 -7.01 -3.64 5.19
C ILE A 20 -8.00 -3.56 6.37
N ALA A 21 -7.53 -3.80 7.59
CA ALA A 21 -8.35 -3.67 8.78
C ALA A 21 -8.88 -2.23 8.97
N GLY A 22 -8.05 -1.22 8.71
CA GLY A 22 -8.46 0.18 8.74
C GLY A 22 -9.52 0.53 7.71
N VAL A 23 -9.38 0.05 6.48
CA VAL A 23 -10.40 0.23 5.42
C VAL A 23 -11.72 -0.41 5.85
N ILE A 24 -11.69 -1.65 6.31
CA ILE A 24 -12.89 -2.36 6.80
C ILE A 24 -13.53 -1.58 7.95
N LEU A 25 -12.71 -1.08 8.89
CA LEU A 25 -13.20 -0.28 10.02
C LEU A 25 -13.92 0.99 9.55
N VAL A 26 -13.39 1.72 8.56
CA VAL A 26 -14.06 2.91 8.00
C VAL A 26 -15.42 2.54 7.44
N PHE A 27 -15.52 1.48 6.63
CA PHE A 27 -16.80 1.03 6.10
C PHE A 27 -17.80 0.66 7.19
N LEU A 28 -17.35 -0.02 8.25
CA LEU A 28 -18.19 -0.37 9.39
C LEU A 28 -18.67 0.85 10.18
N LEU A 29 -17.79 1.85 10.39
CA LEU A 29 -18.15 3.08 11.08
C LEU A 29 -19.18 3.88 10.29
N VAL A 30 -19.03 3.98 8.97
CA VAL A 30 -19.99 4.65 8.10
C VAL A 30 -21.34 3.93 8.13
N ALA A 31 -21.35 2.61 7.93
CA ALA A 31 -22.59 1.83 7.96
C ALA A 31 -23.30 1.94 9.32
N ALA A 32 -22.55 1.81 10.43
CA ALA A 32 -23.11 1.94 11.78
C ALA A 32 -23.71 3.34 12.03
N SER A 33 -23.07 4.38 11.50
CA SER A 33 -23.57 5.76 11.63
C SER A 33 -24.89 5.96 10.89
N PHE A 34 -25.00 5.48 9.65
CA PHE A 34 -26.23 5.58 8.86
C PHE A 34 -27.36 4.73 9.46
N VAL A 35 -27.07 3.50 9.90
CA VAL A 35 -28.05 2.66 10.61
C VAL A 35 -28.56 3.34 11.89
N ALA A 36 -27.71 4.12 12.56
CA ALA A 36 -28.10 4.90 13.73
C ALA A 36 -28.87 6.20 13.40
N GLY A 37 -29.18 6.46 12.13
CA GLY A 37 -29.96 7.62 11.68
C GLY A 37 -29.16 8.91 11.59
N VAL A 38 -27.85 8.84 11.35
CA VAL A 38 -27.05 10.04 11.02
C VAL A 38 -27.32 10.41 9.57
N GLU A 39 -27.66 11.66 9.35
CA GLU A 39 -27.81 12.25 8.02
C GLU A 39 -26.54 13.05 7.68
N THR A 40 -26.31 13.30 6.40
CA THR A 40 -25.22 14.15 5.94
C THR A 40 -25.80 15.29 5.11
N SER A 41 -25.23 16.48 5.23
CA SER A 41 -25.72 17.66 4.50
C SER A 41 -25.52 17.56 2.97
N GLY A 42 -24.77 16.56 2.50
CA GLY A 42 -24.49 16.32 1.08
C GLY A 42 -25.30 15.18 0.45
N LEU A 43 -26.09 14.43 1.22
CA LEU A 43 -26.98 13.39 0.72
C LEU A 43 -28.45 13.75 1.03
N ASP A 44 -29.30 13.60 0.03
CA ASP A 44 -30.75 13.70 0.25
C ASP A 44 -31.23 12.51 1.09
N ALA A 45 -32.17 12.76 2.02
CA ALA A 45 -32.68 11.73 2.94
C ALA A 45 -33.23 10.49 2.23
N ALA A 46 -33.76 10.66 1.00
CA ALA A 46 -34.28 9.55 0.18
C ALA A 46 -33.17 8.65 -0.37
N GLU A 47 -31.94 9.17 -0.53
CA GLU A 47 -30.80 8.42 -1.01
C GLU A 47 -30.03 7.75 0.14
N ALA A 48 -30.15 8.29 1.36
CA ALA A 48 -29.44 7.80 2.55
C ALA A 48 -29.85 6.38 2.98
N ASP A 49 -31.03 5.91 2.58
CA ASP A 49 -31.52 4.55 2.90
C ASP A 49 -30.94 3.44 2.00
N SER A 50 -30.15 3.81 0.99
CA SER A 50 -29.58 2.84 0.06
C SER A 50 -28.20 2.34 0.52
N ILE A 51 -28.03 1.01 0.57
CA ILE A 51 -26.70 0.39 0.81
C ILE A 51 -25.66 0.90 -0.20
N LEU A 52 -26.09 1.18 -1.43
CA LEU A 52 -25.21 1.70 -2.48
C LEU A 52 -24.71 3.10 -2.13
N ALA A 53 -25.55 3.95 -1.55
CA ALA A 53 -25.16 5.27 -1.07
C ALA A 53 -24.16 5.17 0.08
N TRP A 54 -24.31 4.23 0.99
CA TRP A 54 -23.34 4.01 2.09
C TRP A 54 -21.98 3.59 1.56
N ILE A 55 -21.96 2.65 0.59
CA ILE A 55 -20.71 2.22 -0.06
C ILE A 55 -20.05 3.39 -0.79
N TYR A 56 -20.84 4.15 -1.56
CA TYR A 56 -20.38 5.32 -2.28
C TYR A 56 -19.77 6.36 -1.33
N TYR A 57 -20.48 6.65 -0.24
CA TYR A 57 -20.05 7.58 0.78
C TYR A 57 -18.74 7.11 1.46
N ALA A 58 -18.69 5.85 1.90
CA ALA A 58 -17.52 5.29 2.51
C ALA A 58 -16.31 5.29 1.56
N ALA A 59 -16.51 4.95 0.29
CA ALA A 59 -15.47 4.99 -0.73
C ALA A 59 -15.02 6.43 -1.02
N GLY A 60 -15.94 7.38 -1.05
CA GLY A 60 -15.68 8.80 -1.25
C GLY A 60 -14.74 9.39 -0.20
N LEU A 61 -14.79 8.92 1.04
CA LEU A 61 -13.91 9.38 2.12
C LEU A 61 -12.42 9.08 1.83
N PHE A 62 -12.10 8.10 0.99
CA PHE A 62 -10.73 7.77 0.60
C PHE A 62 -10.20 8.61 -0.57
N VAL A 63 -11.08 9.38 -1.23
CA VAL A 63 -10.69 10.23 -2.35
C VAL A 63 -10.20 11.58 -1.84
N PHE A 64 -8.99 11.99 -2.25
CA PHE A 64 -8.44 13.29 -1.88
C PHE A 64 -9.21 14.45 -2.53
N GLY A 65 -9.78 15.31 -1.70
CA GLY A 65 -9.98 16.73 -2.03
C GLY A 65 -11.08 17.08 -3.02
N GLY A 66 -12.07 16.23 -3.28
CA GLY A 66 -13.03 16.58 -4.31
C GLY A 66 -14.49 16.24 -4.09
N LEU A 67 -14.81 15.40 -3.11
CA LEU A 67 -16.20 15.08 -2.82
C LEU A 67 -16.64 15.85 -1.57
N ASP A 68 -17.46 16.86 -1.77
CA ASP A 68 -18.18 17.49 -0.67
C ASP A 68 -19.28 16.52 -0.19
N LEU A 69 -18.86 15.60 0.65
CA LEU A 69 -19.75 14.59 1.21
C LEU A 69 -20.68 15.17 2.30
N GLY A 70 -20.56 16.46 2.55
CA GLY A 70 -21.31 17.15 3.59
C GLY A 70 -20.82 16.80 5.00
N THR A 71 -21.38 17.47 5.98
CA THR A 71 -21.09 17.24 7.40
C THR A 71 -22.16 16.37 8.04
N PRO A 72 -21.83 15.54 9.05
CA PRO A 72 -22.83 14.74 9.76
C PRO A 72 -23.78 15.65 10.54
N VAL A 73 -25.06 15.52 10.23
CA VAL A 73 -26.17 16.23 10.86
C VAL A 73 -27.20 15.19 11.35
N GLY A 74 -28.04 15.56 12.31
CA GLY A 74 -29.02 14.62 12.84
C GLY A 74 -28.43 13.46 13.64
N GLY A 75 -29.29 12.54 14.06
CA GLY A 75 -28.89 11.32 14.76
C GLY A 75 -28.22 11.49 16.14
N PRO A 76 -27.87 10.37 16.80
CA PRO A 76 -27.21 10.38 18.10
C PRO A 76 -25.79 10.97 18.02
N VAL A 77 -25.38 11.68 19.09
CA VAL A 77 -24.04 12.29 19.16
C VAL A 77 -22.91 11.27 18.98
N ALA A 78 -23.08 10.08 19.58
CA ALA A 78 -22.09 9.00 19.44
C ALA A 78 -21.93 8.55 17.98
N ALA A 79 -23.03 8.38 17.25
CA ALA A 79 -23.02 7.96 15.85
C ALA A 79 -22.41 9.06 14.94
N ARG A 80 -22.69 10.33 15.20
CA ARG A 80 -21.99 11.44 14.54
C ARG A 80 -20.49 11.41 14.81
N GLY A 81 -20.08 11.11 16.05
CA GLY A 81 -18.68 10.93 16.40
C GLY A 81 -18.01 9.81 15.62
N MET A 82 -18.69 8.67 15.42
CA MET A 82 -18.17 7.57 14.59
C MET A 82 -17.93 8.01 13.15
N LEU A 83 -18.85 8.78 12.57
CA LEU A 83 -18.69 9.29 11.21
C LEU A 83 -17.54 10.30 11.12
N TRP A 84 -17.37 11.17 12.11
CA TRP A 84 -16.18 12.05 12.20
C TRP A 84 -14.87 11.27 12.26
N VAL A 85 -14.82 10.18 13.04
CA VAL A 85 -13.63 9.31 13.07
C VAL A 85 -13.35 8.73 11.67
N ALA A 86 -14.38 8.28 10.96
CA ALA A 86 -14.22 7.78 9.58
C ALA A 86 -13.69 8.87 8.64
N TYR A 87 -14.15 10.12 8.76
CA TYR A 87 -13.70 11.28 7.99
C TYR A 87 -12.19 11.55 8.09
N PHE A 88 -11.62 11.38 9.28
CA PHE A 88 -10.19 11.58 9.49
C PHE A 88 -9.38 10.32 9.20
N LEU A 89 -9.93 9.15 9.50
CA LEU A 89 -9.22 7.88 9.35
C LEU A 89 -9.01 7.50 7.87
N ALA A 90 -10.01 7.70 7.02
CA ALA A 90 -9.92 7.33 5.61
C ALA A 90 -8.80 8.11 4.87
N PRO A 91 -8.73 9.46 4.93
CA PRO A 91 -7.64 10.20 4.32
C PRO A 91 -6.27 9.86 4.92
N ALA A 92 -6.19 9.59 6.22
CA ALA A 92 -4.93 9.18 6.86
C ALA A 92 -4.41 7.85 6.29
N ILE A 93 -5.29 6.86 6.08
CA ILE A 93 -4.94 5.58 5.45
C ILE A 93 -4.47 5.82 4.01
N THR A 94 -5.18 6.63 3.24
CA THR A 94 -4.82 6.93 1.85
C THR A 94 -3.46 7.65 1.79
N THR A 95 -3.26 8.69 2.60
CA THR A 95 -2.00 9.44 2.65
C THR A 95 -0.82 8.54 2.98
N THR A 96 -0.94 7.73 4.02
CA THR A 96 0.15 6.81 4.41
C THR A 96 0.46 5.80 3.32
N THR A 97 -0.54 5.33 2.57
CA THR A 97 -0.37 4.41 1.46
C THR A 97 0.35 5.06 0.29
N VAL A 98 -0.03 6.29 -0.07
CA VAL A 98 0.61 7.07 -1.14
C VAL A 98 2.06 7.39 -0.77
N VAL A 99 2.31 7.88 0.44
CA VAL A 99 3.68 8.18 0.91
C VAL A 99 4.56 6.94 0.87
N GLU A 100 4.06 5.78 1.31
CA GLU A 100 4.83 4.54 1.24
C GLU A 100 5.11 4.11 -0.20
N ALA A 101 4.14 4.26 -1.12
CA ALA A 101 4.34 3.97 -2.53
C ALA A 101 5.44 4.87 -3.13
N ILE A 102 5.42 6.17 -2.83
CA ILE A 102 6.45 7.12 -3.26
C ILE A 102 7.81 6.73 -2.68
N VAL A 103 7.88 6.44 -1.38
CA VAL A 103 9.13 6.05 -0.72
C VAL A 103 9.71 4.77 -1.32
N ARG A 104 8.86 3.79 -1.65
CA ARG A 104 9.30 2.56 -2.33
C ARG A 104 9.82 2.84 -3.74
N LEU A 105 9.20 3.77 -4.46
CA LEU A 105 9.61 4.15 -5.81
C LEU A 105 10.95 4.90 -5.82
N VAL A 106 11.16 5.78 -4.83
CA VAL A 106 12.37 6.62 -4.71
C VAL A 106 13.52 5.87 -4.03
N ARG A 107 13.23 4.88 -3.18
CA ARG A 107 14.30 4.06 -2.59
C ARG A 107 14.96 3.26 -3.69
N PRO A 108 16.24 3.50 -3.98
CA PRO A 108 16.97 2.64 -4.87
C PRO A 108 16.82 1.21 -4.32
N THR A 109 16.41 0.29 -5.18
CA THR A 109 16.43 -1.13 -4.88
C THR A 109 17.83 -1.43 -4.32
N ARG A 110 17.91 -1.57 -2.99
CA ARG A 110 19.15 -2.06 -2.39
C ARG A 110 19.37 -3.41 -3.04
N SER A 111 20.25 -3.38 -4.01
CA SER A 111 20.70 -4.59 -4.68
C SER A 111 21.06 -5.59 -3.58
N PRO A 112 20.64 -6.85 -3.65
CA PRO A 112 21.00 -7.88 -2.68
C PRO A 112 22.52 -8.07 -2.54
N LEU A 113 23.27 -7.27 -3.26
CA LEU A 113 24.73 -7.20 -3.32
C LEU A 113 25.38 -6.74 -2.00
N GLY A 114 24.64 -6.09 -1.10
CA GLY A 114 25.17 -5.67 0.20
C GLY A 114 25.48 -6.82 1.17
N SER A 115 25.03 -8.04 0.87
CA SER A 115 25.31 -9.24 1.66
C SER A 115 26.34 -10.18 1.04
N VAL A 116 26.81 -9.88 -0.17
CA VAL A 116 27.79 -10.72 -0.87
C VAL A 116 29.20 -10.30 -0.39
N THR A 117 29.82 -11.12 0.43
CA THR A 117 31.21 -10.99 0.85
C THR A 117 32.11 -11.73 -0.15
N GLY A 118 33.32 -11.18 -0.41
CA GLY A 118 34.27 -11.82 -1.32
C GLY A 118 33.95 -11.67 -2.81
N HIS A 119 33.20 -10.62 -3.18
CA HIS A 119 32.86 -10.35 -4.57
C HIS A 119 33.92 -9.49 -5.26
N LEU A 120 34.09 -9.71 -6.57
CA LEU A 120 34.91 -8.91 -7.45
C LEU A 120 34.03 -7.86 -8.16
N ILE A 121 34.41 -6.60 -8.08
CA ILE A 121 33.72 -5.52 -8.80
C ILE A 121 34.51 -5.24 -10.09
N LEU A 122 33.88 -5.46 -11.23
CA LEU A 122 34.45 -5.15 -12.54
C LEU A 122 33.77 -3.90 -13.10
N VAL A 123 34.55 -2.83 -13.25
CA VAL A 123 34.03 -1.57 -13.81
C VAL A 123 34.32 -1.55 -15.31
N GLY A 124 33.27 -1.56 -16.12
CA GLY A 124 33.34 -1.54 -17.58
C GLY A 124 33.36 -2.91 -18.26
N ALA A 125 32.50 -3.08 -19.26
CA ALA A 125 32.34 -4.30 -20.07
C ALA A 125 33.14 -4.27 -21.37
N GLY A 126 34.25 -3.51 -21.41
CA GLY A 126 35.13 -3.46 -22.59
C GLY A 126 35.92 -4.74 -22.83
N PRO A 127 36.69 -4.82 -23.96
CA PRO A 127 37.46 -6.02 -24.31
C PRO A 127 38.42 -6.47 -23.19
N ILE A 128 39.01 -5.53 -22.49
CA ILE A 128 39.94 -5.79 -21.36
C ILE A 128 39.17 -6.37 -20.16
N GLY A 129 38.01 -5.79 -19.81
CA GLY A 129 37.16 -6.29 -18.73
C GLY A 129 36.68 -7.72 -18.99
N LEU A 130 36.26 -8.02 -20.21
CA LEU A 130 35.86 -9.37 -20.61
C LEU A 130 37.04 -10.37 -20.58
N ALA A 131 38.22 -9.97 -21.02
CA ALA A 131 39.41 -10.81 -20.92
C ALA A 131 39.78 -11.12 -19.46
N TYR A 132 39.71 -10.12 -18.60
CA TYR A 132 39.96 -10.27 -17.16
C TYR A 132 38.88 -11.18 -16.51
N LEU A 133 37.62 -10.98 -16.84
CA LEU A 133 36.52 -11.84 -16.35
C LEU A 133 36.72 -13.32 -16.76
N LYS A 134 37.16 -13.58 -18.00
CA LYS A 134 37.47 -14.94 -18.45
C LYS A 134 38.66 -15.54 -17.69
N ALA A 135 39.67 -14.74 -17.36
CA ALA A 135 40.80 -15.20 -16.58
C ALA A 135 40.42 -15.55 -15.15
N VAL A 136 39.64 -14.67 -14.49
CA VAL A 136 39.15 -14.90 -13.12
C VAL A 136 38.28 -16.15 -13.05
N ARG A 137 37.37 -16.33 -14.00
CA ARG A 137 36.47 -17.52 -14.07
C ARG A 137 37.20 -18.83 -14.31
N ARG A 138 38.45 -18.80 -14.81
CA ARG A 138 39.29 -20.01 -14.93
C ARG A 138 39.96 -20.39 -13.62
N VAL A 139 40.24 -19.41 -12.76
CA VAL A 139 40.93 -19.62 -11.48
C VAL A 139 39.92 -19.94 -10.38
N ASP A 140 38.79 -19.18 -10.36
CA ASP A 140 37.72 -19.35 -9.40
C ASP A 140 36.36 -19.20 -10.10
N PRO A 141 35.72 -20.31 -10.50
CA PRO A 141 34.44 -20.28 -11.21
C PRO A 141 33.29 -19.74 -10.36
N ASP A 142 33.39 -19.85 -9.03
CA ASP A 142 32.26 -19.55 -8.12
C ASP A 142 32.32 -18.12 -7.52
N ILE A 143 33.42 -17.37 -7.80
CA ILE A 143 33.53 -16.00 -7.29
C ILE A 143 32.40 -15.12 -7.83
N PRO A 144 31.62 -14.45 -6.95
CA PRO A 144 30.56 -13.56 -7.41
C PRO A 144 31.18 -12.29 -8.04
N VAL A 145 30.90 -12.07 -9.33
CA VAL A 145 31.39 -10.90 -10.07
C VAL A 145 30.26 -9.92 -10.29
N LEU A 146 30.48 -8.71 -9.86
CA LEU A 146 29.62 -7.55 -10.08
C LEU A 146 30.18 -6.74 -11.26
N LEU A 147 29.36 -6.57 -12.29
CA LEU A 147 29.68 -5.73 -13.43
C LEU A 147 28.98 -4.37 -13.23
N VAL A 148 29.74 -3.29 -13.25
CA VAL A 148 29.23 -1.91 -13.10
C VAL A 148 29.59 -1.10 -14.34
#